data_13bba92581156ec659b8033969777067
#
_entry.id   13bba92581156ec659b8033969777067
#
_cell.length_a   1.000
_cell.length_b   1.000
_cell.length_c   1.000
_cell.angle_alpha   90.00
_cell.angle_beta   90.00
_cell.angle_gamma   90.00
#
_symmetry.space_group_name_H-M   'P 1'
#
loop_
_entity.id
_entity.type
_entity.pdbx_description
1 polymer ?
#
loop_
_entity_poly.entity_id
_entity_poly.type
_entity_poly.pdbx_seq_one_letter_code
_entity_poly.pdbx_strand_id
1 'polypeptide(L)'
;MFAYVGGKYRQAKWISEYLPKDFERYAEVFGGAMWTYINGNINVDDVHYNDFNSQMANLLYCCSEYDKFIPILESRDAQDEEEFYRCKEDVLEVINSGNKIDMPNFDLAAEYAYIITQCFSGIMSENVKYVKI
;
A
#
# COMPACT_ATOMS: atom_id res chain seq x y z
N MET A 1 -8.01 -4.46 -5.20
CA MET A 1 -8.18 -4.04 -3.78
C MET A 1 -7.52 -5.08 -2.90
N PHE A 2 -6.72 -4.69 -1.92
CA PHE A 2 -6.08 -5.61 -0.97
C PHE A 2 -6.57 -5.33 0.46
N ALA A 3 -6.50 -6.34 1.31
CA ALA A 3 -6.77 -6.19 2.73
C ALA A 3 -5.58 -5.51 3.41
N TYR A 4 -5.84 -4.66 4.40
CA TYR A 4 -4.82 -4.04 5.23
C TYR A 4 -5.25 -4.06 6.68
N VAL A 5 -4.35 -4.44 7.59
CA VAL A 5 -4.66 -4.57 9.03
C VAL A 5 -5.09 -3.21 9.58
N GLY A 6 -6.28 -3.16 10.18
CA GLY A 6 -6.85 -1.92 10.67
C GLY A 6 -7.40 -0.98 9.59
N GLY A 7 -7.39 -1.41 8.31
CA GLY A 7 -7.86 -0.61 7.17
C GLY A 7 -9.34 -0.20 7.33
N LYS A 8 -9.65 1.03 6.99
CA LYS A 8 -10.98 1.65 7.14
C LYS A 8 -11.84 1.57 5.88
N TYR A 9 -11.55 0.64 4.95
CA TYR A 9 -12.23 0.53 3.66
C TYR A 9 -13.76 0.63 3.76
N ARG A 10 -14.37 -0.19 4.65
CA ARG A 10 -15.83 -0.22 4.82
C ARG A 10 -16.38 1.01 5.54
N GLN A 11 -15.56 1.66 6.35
CA GLN A 11 -15.95 2.79 7.19
C GLN A 11 -15.64 4.14 6.53
N ALA A 12 -14.87 4.15 5.45
CA ALA A 12 -14.37 5.37 4.84
C ALA A 12 -15.46 6.39 4.50
N LYS A 13 -16.56 5.94 3.88
CA LYS A 13 -17.70 6.80 3.54
C LYS A 13 -18.35 7.39 4.79
N TRP A 14 -18.57 6.55 5.79
CA TRP A 14 -19.14 7.00 7.06
C TRP A 14 -18.22 8.00 7.76
N ILE A 15 -16.91 7.75 7.81
CA ILE A 15 -15.94 8.68 8.41
C ILE A 15 -15.94 10.01 7.65
N SER A 16 -15.99 10.00 6.32
CA SER A 16 -15.96 11.21 5.51
C SER A 16 -17.18 12.13 5.73
N GLU A 17 -18.31 11.57 6.16
CA GLU A 17 -19.51 12.36 6.49
C GLU A 17 -19.31 13.27 7.70
N TYR A 18 -18.35 12.95 8.58
CA TYR A 18 -18.01 13.76 9.76
C TYR A 18 -16.89 14.78 9.51
N LEU A 19 -16.27 14.76 8.33
CA LEU A 19 -15.28 15.78 7.98
C LEU A 19 -15.96 17.12 7.70
N PRO A 20 -15.28 18.24 7.97
CA PRO A 20 -15.74 19.55 7.51
C PRO A 20 -16.00 19.52 6.00
N LYS A 21 -16.94 20.34 5.51
CA LYS A 21 -17.24 20.40 4.08
C LYS A 21 -16.29 21.32 3.31
N ASP A 22 -15.75 22.29 4.00
CA ASP A 22 -14.89 23.33 3.43
C ASP A 22 -13.51 23.23 4.08
N PHE A 23 -12.61 22.48 3.45
CA PHE A 23 -11.21 22.40 3.83
C PHE A 23 -10.32 22.32 2.58
N GLU A 24 -9.13 22.92 2.68
CA GLU A 24 -8.16 23.00 1.58
C GLU A 24 -7.05 21.95 1.72
N ARG A 25 -6.90 21.39 2.93
CA ARG A 25 -5.85 20.41 3.27
C ARG A 25 -6.45 19.20 3.95
N TYR A 26 -5.98 18.01 3.54
CA TYR A 26 -6.29 16.74 4.17
C TYR A 26 -5.01 16.06 4.67
N ALA A 27 -5.04 15.51 5.87
CA ALA A 27 -3.89 14.79 6.42
C ALA A 27 -4.31 13.48 7.10
N GLU A 28 -3.67 12.38 6.75
CA GLU A 28 -3.74 11.11 7.48
C GLU A 28 -2.41 10.83 8.18
N VAL A 29 -2.38 10.96 9.51
CA VAL A 29 -1.15 10.83 10.33
C VAL A 29 -0.76 9.36 10.56
N PHE A 30 -1.75 8.46 10.59
CA PHE A 30 -1.61 7.01 10.66
C PHE A 30 -2.46 6.40 9.55
N GLY A 31 -2.11 6.72 8.32
CA GLY A 31 -2.97 6.55 7.15
C GLY A 31 -3.15 5.11 6.71
N GLY A 32 -2.22 4.21 7.03
CA GLY A 32 -2.27 2.83 6.56
C GLY A 32 -2.45 2.76 5.04
N ALA A 33 -3.46 2.06 4.56
CA ALA A 33 -3.79 1.99 3.13
C ALA A 33 -4.58 3.21 2.60
N MET A 34 -4.68 4.29 3.37
CA MET A 34 -5.32 5.56 2.98
C MET A 34 -6.79 5.43 2.52
N TRP A 35 -7.50 4.41 3.04
CA TRP A 35 -8.84 4.11 2.60
C TRP A 35 -9.86 5.22 2.88
N THR A 36 -9.65 6.03 3.92
CA THR A 36 -10.55 7.15 4.21
C THR A 36 -10.51 8.20 3.11
N TYR A 37 -9.31 8.52 2.62
CA TYR A 37 -9.13 9.41 1.47
C TYR A 37 -9.73 8.82 0.20
N ILE A 38 -9.30 7.58 -0.14
CA ILE A 38 -9.63 6.95 -1.43
C ILE A 38 -11.15 6.68 -1.56
N ASN A 39 -11.76 6.10 -0.53
CA ASN A 39 -13.18 5.71 -0.56
C ASN A 39 -14.13 6.78 -0.01
N GLY A 40 -13.60 7.78 0.67
CA GLY A 40 -14.38 8.88 1.24
C GLY A 40 -14.74 9.96 0.23
N ASN A 41 -14.26 9.85 -1.02
CA ASN A 41 -14.43 10.86 -2.06
C ASN A 41 -13.93 12.25 -1.63
N ILE A 42 -12.81 12.28 -0.93
CA ILE A 42 -12.15 13.52 -0.51
C ILE A 42 -11.44 14.10 -1.74
N ASN A 43 -11.81 15.31 -2.10
CA ASN A 43 -11.29 15.99 -3.29
C ASN A 43 -10.63 17.31 -2.87
N VAL A 44 -9.32 17.23 -2.56
CA VAL A 44 -8.47 18.38 -2.25
C VAL A 44 -7.09 18.15 -2.89
N ASP A 45 -6.43 19.24 -3.26
CA ASP A 45 -5.11 19.17 -3.91
C ASP A 45 -3.97 19.02 -2.90
N ASP A 46 -4.15 19.54 -1.68
CA ASP A 46 -3.13 19.51 -0.62
C ASP A 46 -3.38 18.30 0.31
N VAL A 47 -2.72 17.19 0.02
CA VAL A 47 -2.88 15.93 0.74
C VAL A 47 -1.57 15.52 1.40
N HIS A 48 -1.60 15.32 2.72
CA HIS A 48 -0.47 14.84 3.50
C HIS A 48 -0.74 13.43 4.03
N TYR A 49 0.23 12.58 3.82
CA TYR A 49 0.19 11.20 4.30
C TYR A 49 1.38 10.88 5.19
N ASN A 50 1.14 10.20 6.29
CA ASN A 50 2.16 9.62 7.12
C ASN A 50 1.71 8.25 7.66
N ASP A 51 2.62 7.30 7.67
CA ASP A 51 2.46 6.01 8.35
C ASP A 51 3.83 5.47 8.80
N PHE A 52 3.82 4.64 9.82
CA PHE A 52 5.04 3.97 10.29
C PHE A 52 5.54 2.92 9.30
N ASN A 53 4.62 2.29 8.56
CA ASN A 53 4.93 1.28 7.56
C ASN A 53 5.52 1.94 6.30
N SER A 54 6.84 1.98 6.20
CA SER A 54 7.56 2.59 5.08
C SER A 54 7.26 1.92 3.74
N GLN A 55 6.92 0.62 3.71
CA GLN A 55 6.54 -0.06 2.47
C GLN A 55 5.18 0.42 1.96
N MET A 56 4.21 0.62 2.87
CA MET A 56 2.92 1.20 2.49
C MET A 56 3.08 2.65 2.02
N ALA A 57 3.90 3.44 2.71
CA ALA A 57 4.19 4.80 2.32
C ALA A 57 4.84 4.85 0.92
N ASN A 58 5.82 3.99 0.67
CA ASN A 58 6.46 3.87 -0.64
C ASN A 58 5.47 3.44 -1.74
N LEU A 59 4.61 2.46 -1.46
CA LEU A 59 3.59 2.01 -2.40
C LEU A 59 2.65 3.15 -2.77
N LEU A 60 2.11 3.88 -1.79
CA LEU A 60 1.19 4.99 -2.05
C LEU A 60 1.87 6.13 -2.80
N TYR A 61 3.14 6.43 -2.48
CA TYR A 61 3.91 7.40 -3.25
C TYR A 61 4.09 6.95 -4.71
N CYS A 62 4.48 5.70 -4.95
CA CYS A 62 4.61 5.17 -6.31
C CYS A 62 3.29 5.15 -7.06
N CYS A 63 2.16 4.91 -6.38
CA CYS A 63 0.83 5.04 -6.99
C CYS A 63 0.51 6.47 -7.47
N SER A 64 1.05 7.50 -6.82
CA SER A 64 0.88 8.89 -7.29
C SER A 64 1.69 9.18 -8.57
N GLU A 65 2.74 8.40 -8.83
CA GLU A 65 3.56 8.42 -10.04
C GLU A 65 3.09 7.35 -11.05
N TYR A 66 1.79 7.30 -11.28
CA TYR A 66 1.07 6.25 -12.01
C TYR A 66 1.75 5.81 -13.32
N ASP A 67 2.14 6.76 -14.18
CA ASP A 67 2.70 6.47 -15.50
C ASP A 67 4.04 5.70 -15.41
N LYS A 68 4.79 5.90 -14.33
CA LYS A 68 6.05 5.19 -14.07
C LYS A 68 5.81 3.86 -13.39
N PHE A 69 4.84 3.79 -12.50
CA PHE A 69 4.63 2.65 -11.63
C PHE A 69 3.93 1.48 -12.32
N ILE A 70 2.91 1.75 -13.12
CA ILE A 70 2.10 0.70 -13.74
C ILE A 70 2.92 -0.27 -14.60
N PRO A 71 3.83 0.17 -15.49
CA PRO A 71 4.62 -0.77 -16.27
C PRO A 71 5.48 -1.72 -15.42
N ILE A 72 6.00 -1.24 -14.29
CA ILE A 72 6.80 -2.05 -13.37
C ILE A 72 5.91 -3.06 -12.63
N LEU A 73 4.74 -2.63 -12.18
CA LEU A 73 3.78 -3.51 -11.51
C LEU A 73 3.28 -4.62 -12.45
N GLU A 74 2.95 -4.28 -13.70
CA GLU A 74 2.47 -5.22 -14.72
C GLU A 74 3.55 -6.18 -15.22
N SER A 75 4.83 -5.86 -15.01
CA SER A 75 5.94 -6.77 -15.35
C SER A 75 6.07 -7.94 -14.38
N ARG A 76 5.39 -7.91 -13.22
CA ARG A 76 5.42 -9.01 -12.24
C ARG A 76 4.53 -10.16 -12.72
N ASP A 77 5.10 -11.37 -12.77
CA ASP A 77 4.33 -12.57 -13.13
C ASP A 77 3.64 -13.16 -11.90
N ALA A 78 2.35 -12.91 -11.78
CA ALA A 78 1.53 -13.41 -10.69
C ALA A 78 1.36 -14.94 -10.68
N GLN A 79 1.80 -15.64 -11.72
CA GLN A 79 1.74 -17.10 -11.83
C GLN A 79 3.11 -17.78 -11.60
N ASP A 80 4.17 -17.00 -11.40
CA ASP A 80 5.51 -17.50 -11.13
C ASP A 80 5.75 -17.64 -9.62
N GLU A 81 5.85 -18.90 -9.16
CA GLU A 81 6.09 -19.23 -7.76
C GLU A 81 7.50 -18.81 -7.30
N GLU A 82 8.51 -18.89 -8.16
CA GLU A 82 9.88 -18.47 -7.82
C GLU A 82 9.94 -16.97 -7.64
N GLU A 83 9.29 -16.20 -8.52
CA GLU A 83 9.19 -14.74 -8.38
C GLU A 83 8.45 -14.35 -7.10
N PHE A 84 7.38 -15.07 -6.76
CA PHE A 84 6.67 -14.83 -5.50
C PHE A 84 7.60 -14.95 -4.29
N TYR A 85 8.37 -16.01 -4.18
CA TYR A 85 9.24 -16.21 -3.02
C TYR A 85 10.39 -15.21 -3.00
N ARG A 86 10.94 -14.84 -4.14
CA ARG A 86 11.94 -13.76 -4.25
C ARG A 86 11.39 -12.43 -3.74
N CYS A 87 10.26 -11.98 -4.27
CA CYS A 87 9.60 -10.75 -3.81
C CYS A 87 9.27 -10.78 -2.31
N LYS A 88 8.85 -11.95 -1.81
CA LYS A 88 8.57 -12.13 -0.39
C LYS A 88 9.82 -11.94 0.47
N GLU A 89 10.96 -12.47 0.06
CA GLU A 89 12.23 -12.31 0.77
C GLU A 89 12.63 -10.82 0.83
N ASP A 90 12.59 -10.11 -0.29
CA ASP A 90 12.91 -8.68 -0.37
C ASP A 90 12.00 -7.84 0.53
N VAL A 91 10.71 -8.11 0.52
CA VAL A 91 9.72 -7.45 1.39
C VAL A 91 9.99 -7.73 2.87
N LEU A 92 10.28 -8.98 3.24
CA LEU A 92 10.55 -9.36 4.64
C LEU A 92 11.88 -8.82 5.13
N GLU A 93 12.88 -8.70 4.27
CA GLU A 93 14.17 -8.09 4.62
C GLU A 93 13.99 -6.63 5.07
N VAL A 94 13.19 -5.86 4.33
CA VAL A 94 12.88 -4.48 4.71
C VAL A 94 12.15 -4.43 6.06
N ILE A 95 11.19 -5.32 6.30
CA ILE A 95 10.45 -5.39 7.58
C ILE A 95 11.42 -5.72 8.73
N ASN A 96 12.24 -6.75 8.56
CA ASN A 96 13.11 -7.28 9.62
C ASN A 96 14.29 -6.37 9.92
N SER A 97 14.82 -5.66 8.93
CA SER A 97 15.92 -4.72 9.11
C SER A 97 15.48 -3.44 9.85
N GLY A 98 14.19 -3.12 9.83
CA GLY A 98 13.67 -1.85 10.33
C GLY A 98 14.16 -0.62 9.57
N ASN A 99 14.80 -0.82 8.42
CA ASN A 99 15.31 0.26 7.59
C ASN A 99 14.15 1.01 6.92
N LYS A 100 14.31 2.31 6.80
CA LYS A 100 13.40 3.11 5.97
C LYS A 100 13.78 2.92 4.52
N ILE A 101 12.75 2.81 3.67
CA ILE A 101 12.92 2.80 2.22
C ILE A 101 13.30 4.20 1.75
N ASP A 102 14.32 4.28 0.89
CA ASP A 102 14.60 5.50 0.13
C ASP A 102 13.55 5.63 -0.98
N MET A 103 12.60 6.54 -0.77
CA MET A 103 11.43 6.71 -1.64
C MET A 103 11.67 7.79 -2.70
N PRO A 104 11.18 7.57 -3.95
CA PRO A 104 10.42 6.40 -4.41
C PRO A 104 11.31 5.22 -4.79
N ASN A 105 10.91 4.02 -4.38
CA ASN A 105 11.48 2.77 -4.88
C ASN A 105 10.37 1.96 -5.55
N PHE A 106 10.28 2.04 -6.86
CA PHE A 106 9.19 1.43 -7.65
C PHE A 106 9.23 -0.10 -7.65
N ASP A 107 10.43 -0.70 -7.66
CA ASP A 107 10.56 -2.16 -7.62
C ASP A 107 10.06 -2.72 -6.31
N LEU A 108 10.52 -2.20 -5.17
CA LEU A 108 10.01 -2.59 -3.85
C LEU A 108 8.51 -2.30 -3.68
N ALA A 109 8.01 -1.23 -4.28
CA ALA A 109 6.57 -0.95 -4.25
C ALA A 109 5.76 -2.00 -5.01
N ALA A 110 6.25 -2.44 -6.17
CA ALA A 110 5.60 -3.49 -6.97
C ALA A 110 5.68 -4.85 -6.26
N GLU A 111 6.81 -5.20 -5.67
CA GLU A 111 6.97 -6.42 -4.87
C GLU A 111 6.04 -6.43 -3.66
N TYR A 112 5.99 -5.33 -2.92
CA TYR A 112 5.08 -5.20 -1.78
C TYR A 112 3.60 -5.29 -2.20
N ALA A 113 3.20 -4.62 -3.28
CA ALA A 113 1.84 -4.70 -3.81
C ALA A 113 1.49 -6.14 -4.23
N TYR A 114 2.41 -6.83 -4.88
CA TYR A 114 2.24 -8.22 -5.29
C TYR A 114 2.03 -9.14 -4.08
N ILE A 115 2.91 -9.08 -3.08
CA ILE A 115 2.84 -9.94 -1.91
C ILE A 115 1.61 -9.63 -1.03
N ILE A 116 1.31 -8.35 -0.77
CA ILE A 116 0.19 -7.99 0.13
C ILE A 116 -1.18 -8.41 -0.42
N THR A 117 -1.33 -8.53 -1.73
CA THR A 117 -2.57 -9.02 -2.34
C THR A 117 -2.82 -10.50 -2.05
N GLN A 118 -1.79 -11.26 -1.76
CA GLN A 118 -1.86 -12.69 -1.42
C GLN A 118 -1.86 -12.94 0.10
N CYS A 119 -1.69 -11.91 0.92
CA CYS A 119 -1.70 -12.03 2.36
C CYS A 119 -3.14 -12.14 2.90
N PHE A 120 -3.39 -13.12 3.76
CA PHE A 120 -4.66 -13.20 4.47
C PHE A 120 -4.84 -11.98 5.39
N SER A 121 -5.91 -11.24 5.18
CA SER A 121 -6.23 -10.00 5.93
C SER A 121 -5.11 -8.93 5.93
N GLY A 122 -4.19 -8.98 4.96
CA GLY A 122 -3.07 -8.03 4.87
C GLY A 122 -1.97 -8.26 5.91
N ILE A 123 -1.93 -9.44 6.54
CA ILE A 123 -0.88 -9.79 7.49
C ILE A 123 0.33 -10.32 6.73
N MET A 124 1.38 -9.50 6.67
CA MET A 124 2.66 -9.88 6.10
C MET A 124 3.45 -10.70 7.13
N SER A 125 3.80 -11.94 6.79
CA SER A 125 4.58 -12.81 7.66
C SER A 125 5.38 -13.84 6.85
N GLU A 126 6.33 -14.48 7.52
CA GLU A 126 7.10 -15.61 6.94
C GLU A 126 6.22 -16.78 6.51
N ASN A 127 5.01 -16.91 7.07
CA ASN A 127 4.07 -18.00 6.78
C ASN A 127 3.22 -17.76 5.52
N VAL A 128 3.31 -16.61 4.87
CA VAL A 128 2.62 -16.35 3.61
C VAL A 128 3.16 -17.29 2.53
N LYS A 129 2.24 -17.98 1.87
CA LYS A 129 2.56 -18.96 0.82
C LYS A 129 1.97 -18.54 -0.50
N TYR A 130 2.65 -18.94 -1.56
CA TYR A 130 2.13 -18.78 -2.91
C TYR A 130 0.79 -19.50 -3.07
N VAL A 131 -0.15 -18.83 -3.70
CA VAL A 131 -1.44 -19.41 -4.08
C VAL A 131 -1.60 -19.22 -5.59
N LYS A 132 -1.61 -20.31 -6.32
CA LYS A 132 -1.86 -20.27 -7.76
C LYS A 132 -3.31 -19.82 -8.01
N ILE A 133 -3.44 -18.74 -8.71
CA ILE A 133 -4.73 -18.13 -9.08
C ILE A 133 -5.19 -18.70 -10.42
#